data_65ca9d1992a1c24eb5a20c2753695ba8
#
_entry.id   65ca9d1992a1c24eb5a20c2753695ba8
#
_cell.length_a   1.000
_cell.length_b   1.000
_cell.length_c   1.000
_cell.angle_alpha   90.00
_cell.angle_beta   90.00
_cell.angle_gamma   90.00
#
_symmetry.space_group_name_H-M   'P 1'
#
loop_
_entity.id
_entity.type
_entity.pdbx_description
1 polymer ?
#
loop_
_entity_poly.entity_id
_entity_poly.type
_entity_poly.pdbx_seq_one_letter_code
_entity_poly.pdbx_strand_id
1 'polypeptide(L)'
;MTRSLLTFLITLLVTLGTVDAQVDRGKQSAVRLARLKYQGGGDWYNDPSAEVNLLRFVAENTTIDVEPVYEYVDLSTDNIFLYPLVFMTGHGTVNFSDGEARRLRAWLQSGGFLYIDDDYGMDTSIRAEMKKVFPNQDFVELPFDHPIYHSHFDFPNGLPKIHEHDAKPP
;
A
#
# COMPACT_ATOMS: atom_id res chain seq x y z
N MET A 1 -14.03 82.36 -30.22
CA MET A 1 -14.49 80.98 -30.50
C MET A 1 -13.41 80.03 -30.02
N THR A 2 -13.47 79.54 -28.75
CA THR A 2 -12.53 78.68 -28.09
C THR A 2 -13.28 77.40 -27.67
N ARG A 3 -12.95 76.31 -28.33
CA ARG A 3 -13.51 74.99 -28.04
C ARG A 3 -12.70 74.36 -26.90
N SER A 4 -13.35 74.17 -25.75
CA SER A 4 -12.80 73.43 -24.61
C SER A 4 -12.90 71.92 -24.91
N LEU A 5 -11.76 71.21 -24.96
CA LEU A 5 -11.70 69.78 -24.99
C LEU A 5 -11.75 69.28 -23.53
N LEU A 6 -12.84 68.59 -23.21
CA LEU A 6 -13.01 67.93 -21.92
C LEU A 6 -12.40 66.52 -22.04
N THR A 7 -11.22 66.35 -21.47
CA THR A 7 -10.56 65.07 -21.43
C THR A 7 -11.12 64.24 -20.25
N PHE A 8 -11.88 63.19 -20.56
CA PHE A 8 -12.37 62.24 -19.57
C PHE A 8 -11.24 61.25 -19.25
N LEU A 9 -10.64 61.37 -18.06
CA LEU A 9 -9.67 60.43 -17.53
C LEU A 9 -10.44 59.32 -16.85
N ILE A 10 -10.57 58.14 -17.52
CA ILE A 10 -11.13 56.93 -16.91
C ILE A 10 -10.01 56.27 -16.10
N THR A 11 -10.05 56.43 -14.78
CA THR A 11 -9.16 55.70 -13.88
C THR A 11 -9.73 54.28 -13.67
N LEU A 12 -9.17 53.32 -14.40
CA LEU A 12 -9.48 51.89 -14.19
C LEU A 12 -8.81 51.42 -12.90
N LEU A 13 -9.56 51.34 -11.82
CA LEU A 13 -9.11 50.77 -10.57
C LEU A 13 -9.09 49.25 -10.69
N VAL A 14 -7.92 48.69 -11.03
CA VAL A 14 -7.70 47.25 -11.01
C VAL A 14 -7.49 46.84 -9.54
N THR A 15 -8.55 46.38 -8.91
CA THR A 15 -8.44 45.68 -7.61
C THR A 15 -7.80 44.31 -7.89
N LEU A 16 -6.49 44.18 -7.64
CA LEU A 16 -5.83 42.91 -7.50
C LEU A 16 -6.43 42.22 -6.25
N GLY A 17 -7.49 41.45 -6.49
CA GLY A 17 -7.91 40.48 -5.52
C GLY A 17 -6.79 39.47 -5.41
N THR A 18 -6.07 39.45 -4.27
CA THR A 18 -5.25 38.31 -3.88
C THR A 18 -6.22 37.15 -3.69
N VAL A 19 -6.30 36.28 -4.71
CA VAL A 19 -6.86 34.95 -4.49
C VAL A 19 -5.84 34.28 -3.58
N ASP A 20 -6.08 34.36 -2.26
CA ASP A 20 -5.52 33.39 -1.34
C ASP A 20 -6.07 32.05 -1.82
N ALA A 21 -5.30 31.39 -2.69
CA ALA A 21 -5.42 29.96 -2.85
C ALA A 21 -5.05 29.39 -1.46
N GLN A 22 -6.05 29.31 -0.58
CA GLN A 22 -6.00 28.34 0.49
C GLN A 22 -5.76 27.01 -0.25
N VAL A 23 -4.48 26.64 -0.32
CA VAL A 23 -4.13 25.25 -0.50
C VAL A 23 -4.85 24.57 0.66
N ASP A 24 -6.03 24.06 0.35
CA ASP A 24 -6.66 23.08 1.21
C ASP A 24 -5.56 22.02 1.38
N ARG A 25 -4.83 22.11 2.49
CA ARG A 25 -4.03 21.01 3.01
C ARG A 25 -5.06 20.01 3.50
N GLY A 26 -5.89 19.60 2.52
CA GLY A 26 -6.92 18.63 2.67
C GLY A 26 -6.30 17.49 3.41
N LYS A 27 -7.04 16.98 4.39
CA LYS A 27 -6.82 15.74 5.12
C LYS A 27 -5.81 14.89 4.33
N GLN A 28 -4.61 14.80 4.87
CA GLN A 28 -3.62 13.89 4.33
C GLN A 28 -4.37 12.58 4.16
N SER A 29 -4.58 12.12 2.94
CA SER A 29 -5.48 11.01 2.67
C SER A 29 -5.01 9.85 3.53
N ALA A 30 -5.91 9.29 4.32
CA ALA A 30 -5.62 8.16 5.20
C ALA A 30 -4.87 7.08 4.43
N VAL A 31 -3.88 6.47 5.05
CA VAL A 31 -3.15 5.35 4.45
C VAL A 31 -4.16 4.23 4.17
N ARG A 32 -4.22 3.81 2.93
CA ARG A 32 -5.14 2.77 2.46
C ARG A 32 -4.40 1.45 2.31
N LEU A 33 -5.07 0.38 2.72
CA LEU A 33 -4.61 -1.00 2.57
C LEU A 33 -5.56 -1.76 1.65
N ALA A 34 -5.00 -2.62 0.82
CA ALA A 34 -5.80 -3.56 0.04
C ALA A 34 -5.33 -5.00 0.25
N ARG A 35 -6.25 -5.95 0.10
CA ARG A 35 -5.95 -7.38 0.02
C ARG A 35 -5.84 -7.81 -1.43
N LEU A 36 -4.78 -8.56 -1.74
CA LEU A 36 -4.55 -9.10 -3.07
C LEU A 36 -5.41 -10.33 -3.33
N LYS A 37 -6.22 -10.27 -4.38
CA LYS A 37 -6.84 -11.45 -4.99
C LYS A 37 -5.85 -12.04 -5.99
N TYR A 38 -5.53 -13.30 -5.83
CA TYR A 38 -4.63 -14.02 -6.73
C TYR A 38 -5.28 -15.29 -7.27
N GLN A 39 -4.72 -15.82 -8.33
CA GLN A 39 -5.12 -17.09 -8.93
C GLN A 39 -4.21 -18.23 -8.44
N GLY A 40 -4.56 -19.47 -8.74
CA GLY A 40 -3.74 -20.64 -8.42
C GLY A 40 -4.39 -21.62 -7.45
N GLY A 41 -5.59 -21.30 -6.92
CA GLY A 41 -6.37 -22.18 -6.05
C GLY A 41 -6.15 -21.95 -4.56
N GLY A 42 -5.32 -20.98 -4.19
CA GLY A 42 -5.22 -20.56 -2.78
C GLY A 42 -6.41 -19.72 -2.34
N ASP A 43 -6.66 -19.73 -1.04
CA ASP A 43 -7.83 -19.08 -0.43
C ASP A 43 -7.51 -17.65 0.06
N TRP A 44 -7.13 -16.77 -0.87
CA TRP A 44 -6.82 -15.35 -0.61
C TRP A 44 -7.85 -14.60 0.27
N TYR A 45 -9.02 -15.15 0.45
CA TYR A 45 -10.12 -14.60 1.25
C TYR A 45 -10.13 -15.09 2.71
N ASN A 46 -9.14 -15.90 3.10
CA ASN A 46 -8.97 -16.38 4.46
C ASN A 46 -8.76 -15.22 5.45
N ASP A 47 -9.05 -15.44 6.73
CA ASP A 47 -8.88 -14.47 7.83
C ASP A 47 -9.45 -13.06 7.53
N PRO A 48 -10.75 -12.93 7.28
CA PRO A 48 -11.36 -11.69 6.77
C PRO A 48 -11.30 -10.51 7.75
N SER A 49 -10.87 -10.74 8.99
CA SER A 49 -10.72 -9.70 10.03
C SER A 49 -9.27 -9.20 10.19
N ALA A 50 -8.28 -9.81 9.54
CA ALA A 50 -6.88 -9.52 9.77
C ALA A 50 -6.54 -8.05 9.51
N GLU A 51 -6.87 -7.53 8.33
CA GLU A 51 -6.58 -6.14 7.95
C GLU A 51 -7.36 -5.13 8.77
N VAL A 52 -8.63 -5.40 9.08
CA VAL A 52 -9.45 -4.50 9.91
C VAL A 52 -8.86 -4.39 11.31
N ASN A 53 -8.40 -5.50 11.88
CA ASN A 53 -7.77 -5.52 13.18
C ASN A 53 -6.42 -4.81 13.15
N LEU A 54 -5.61 -5.04 12.11
CA LEU A 54 -4.34 -4.33 11.91
C LEU A 54 -4.57 -2.81 11.81
N LEU A 55 -5.48 -2.37 10.96
CA LEU A 55 -5.76 -0.94 10.77
C LEU A 55 -6.31 -0.29 12.04
N ARG A 56 -7.18 -0.99 12.79
CA ARG A 56 -7.65 -0.51 14.09
C ARG A 56 -6.50 -0.37 15.08
N PHE A 57 -5.63 -1.36 15.15
CA PHE A 57 -4.44 -1.33 16.00
C PHE A 57 -3.52 -0.14 15.63
N VAL A 58 -3.28 0.11 14.34
CA VAL A 58 -2.49 1.25 13.86
C VAL A 58 -3.13 2.57 14.28
N ALA A 59 -4.45 2.72 14.12
CA ALA A 59 -5.18 3.94 14.51
C ALA A 59 -5.10 4.22 16.02
N GLU A 60 -5.13 3.16 16.83
CA GLU A 60 -5.12 3.26 18.30
C GLU A 60 -3.71 3.48 18.89
N ASN A 61 -2.67 3.01 18.21
CA ASN A 61 -1.31 2.95 18.77
C ASN A 61 -0.29 3.82 18.04
N THR A 62 -0.68 4.51 16.97
CA THR A 62 0.21 5.37 16.19
C THR A 62 -0.46 6.69 15.84
N THR A 63 0.31 7.61 15.24
CA THR A 63 -0.21 8.87 14.67
C THR A 63 -0.54 8.75 13.19
N ILE A 64 -0.50 7.53 12.63
CA ILE A 64 -0.80 7.29 11.22
C ILE A 64 -2.32 7.36 11.04
N ASP A 65 -2.77 8.24 10.14
CA ASP A 65 -4.18 8.33 9.80
C ASP A 65 -4.56 7.15 8.88
N VAL A 66 -5.41 6.28 9.40
CA VAL A 66 -5.93 5.09 8.70
C VAL A 66 -7.41 4.94 8.96
N GLU A 67 -8.12 4.38 8.01
CA GLU A 67 -9.50 3.92 8.20
C GLU A 67 -9.49 2.39 8.37
N PRO A 68 -10.22 1.83 9.35
CA PRO A 68 -10.24 0.38 9.61
C PRO A 68 -11.11 -0.37 8.59
N VAL A 69 -10.88 -0.10 7.32
CA VAL A 69 -11.49 -0.72 6.17
C VAL A 69 -10.42 -1.06 5.15
N TYR A 70 -10.60 -2.14 4.40
CA TYR A 70 -9.71 -2.48 3.30
C TYR A 70 -10.52 -2.80 2.05
N GLU A 71 -9.86 -2.75 0.92
CA GLU A 71 -10.44 -3.11 -0.36
C GLU A 71 -9.71 -4.31 -0.96
N TYR A 72 -10.33 -4.92 -1.95
CA TYR A 72 -9.70 -5.99 -2.71
C TYR A 72 -9.12 -5.44 -4.00
N VAL A 73 -7.92 -5.87 -4.34
CA VAL A 73 -7.30 -5.60 -5.63
C VAL A 73 -6.85 -6.91 -6.27
N ASP A 74 -6.83 -6.92 -7.57
CA ASP A 74 -6.20 -7.95 -8.38
C ASP A 74 -5.13 -7.33 -9.28
N LEU A 75 -4.29 -8.17 -9.86
CA LEU A 75 -3.21 -7.74 -10.74
C LEU A 75 -3.64 -7.65 -12.22
N SER A 76 -4.92 -7.80 -12.53
CA SER A 76 -5.43 -7.65 -13.91
C SER A 76 -5.58 -6.20 -14.33
N THR A 77 -5.70 -5.28 -13.36
CA THR A 77 -5.84 -3.84 -13.55
C THR A 77 -4.76 -3.03 -12.85
N ASP A 78 -4.71 -1.73 -13.10
CA ASP A 78 -3.76 -0.82 -12.46
C ASP A 78 -4.23 -0.30 -11.10
N ASN A 79 -5.34 -0.81 -10.57
CA ASN A 79 -5.89 -0.38 -9.28
C ASN A 79 -4.92 -0.60 -8.09
N ILE A 80 -3.98 -1.54 -8.21
CA ILE A 80 -2.96 -1.75 -7.17
C ILE A 80 -2.14 -0.48 -6.89
N PHE A 81 -1.96 0.41 -7.88
CA PHE A 81 -1.22 1.67 -7.72
C PHE A 81 -1.93 2.70 -6.83
N LEU A 82 -3.19 2.47 -6.47
CA LEU A 82 -3.93 3.30 -5.52
C LEU A 82 -3.59 2.99 -4.05
N TYR A 83 -2.85 1.92 -3.80
CA TYR A 83 -2.56 1.43 -2.45
C TYR A 83 -1.05 1.36 -2.22
N PRO A 84 -0.54 2.04 -1.18
CA PRO A 84 0.87 1.95 -0.81
C PRO A 84 1.23 0.63 -0.14
N LEU A 85 0.25 -0.03 0.48
CA LEU A 85 0.39 -1.29 1.21
C LEU A 85 -0.65 -2.29 0.72
N VAL A 86 -0.19 -3.48 0.33
CA VAL A 86 -1.03 -4.60 -0.08
C VAL A 86 -0.70 -5.81 0.79
N PHE A 87 -1.74 -6.42 1.32
CA PHE A 87 -1.68 -7.64 2.11
C PHE A 87 -2.06 -8.84 1.25
N MET A 88 -1.30 -9.91 1.35
CA MET A 88 -1.53 -11.16 0.67
C MET A 88 -1.42 -12.30 1.68
N THR A 89 -2.43 -13.13 1.77
CA THR A 89 -2.49 -14.25 2.70
C THR A 89 -3.24 -15.42 2.10
N GLY A 90 -3.18 -16.58 2.71
CA GLY A 90 -3.98 -17.75 2.41
C GLY A 90 -3.21 -19.05 2.49
N HIS A 91 -3.94 -20.13 2.23
CA HIS A 91 -3.41 -21.49 2.11
C HIS A 91 -3.26 -21.85 0.61
N GLY A 92 -2.36 -22.79 0.32
CA GLY A 92 -2.24 -23.41 -1.01
C GLY A 92 -1.42 -22.61 -2.00
N THR A 93 -1.84 -22.58 -3.25
CA THR A 93 -0.97 -22.17 -4.35
C THR A 93 -1.34 -20.82 -4.95
N VAL A 94 -0.32 -20.12 -5.41
CA VAL A 94 -0.40 -18.83 -6.11
C VAL A 94 0.02 -18.99 -7.55
N ASN A 95 -0.61 -18.26 -8.45
CA ASN A 95 -0.19 -18.20 -9.85
C ASN A 95 -0.40 -16.79 -10.40
N PHE A 96 0.64 -16.21 -10.99
CA PHE A 96 0.61 -14.96 -11.72
C PHE A 96 0.84 -15.20 -13.21
N SER A 97 0.00 -14.60 -14.04
CA SER A 97 0.33 -14.46 -15.46
C SER A 97 1.53 -13.51 -15.64
N ASP A 98 2.16 -13.56 -16.81
CA ASP A 98 3.27 -12.65 -17.12
C ASP A 98 2.87 -11.18 -17.06
N GLY A 99 1.60 -10.85 -17.38
CA GLY A 99 1.06 -9.51 -17.26
C GLY A 99 0.97 -9.04 -15.81
N GLU A 100 0.45 -9.91 -14.95
CA GLU A 100 0.33 -9.67 -13.52
C GLU A 100 1.71 -9.54 -12.85
N ALA A 101 2.65 -10.41 -13.19
CA ALA A 101 4.02 -10.33 -12.68
C ALA A 101 4.72 -9.01 -13.07
N ARG A 102 4.53 -8.54 -14.31
CA ARG A 102 5.07 -7.24 -14.75
C ARG A 102 4.43 -6.07 -14.00
N ARG A 103 3.11 -6.11 -13.78
CA ARG A 103 2.39 -5.06 -13.04
C ARG A 103 2.82 -5.03 -11.58
N LEU A 104 2.91 -6.18 -10.93
CA LEU A 104 3.39 -6.28 -9.56
C LEU A 104 4.82 -5.73 -9.43
N ARG A 105 5.71 -6.06 -10.37
CA ARG A 105 7.07 -5.49 -10.43
C ARG A 105 7.04 -3.97 -10.51
N ALA A 106 6.26 -3.42 -11.44
CA ALA A 106 6.18 -1.97 -11.64
C ALA A 106 5.68 -1.26 -10.37
N TRP A 107 4.66 -1.82 -9.71
CA TRP A 107 4.13 -1.29 -8.46
C TRP A 107 5.17 -1.35 -7.33
N LEU A 108 5.83 -2.48 -7.12
CA LEU A 108 6.90 -2.62 -6.11
C LEU A 108 8.05 -1.64 -6.37
N GLN A 109 8.48 -1.49 -7.63
CA GLN A 109 9.52 -0.54 -8.02
C GLN A 109 9.11 0.93 -7.86
N SER A 110 7.81 1.22 -7.85
CA SER A 110 7.29 2.57 -7.56
C SER A 110 7.14 2.87 -6.07
N GLY A 111 7.55 1.96 -5.18
CA GLY A 111 7.51 2.15 -3.73
C GLY A 111 6.35 1.45 -3.03
N GLY A 112 5.62 0.58 -3.72
CA GLY A 112 4.61 -0.27 -3.10
C GLY A 112 5.22 -1.27 -2.13
N PHE A 113 4.50 -1.60 -1.05
CA PHE A 113 4.90 -2.59 -0.05
C PHE A 113 3.92 -3.76 -0.05
N LEU A 114 4.42 -4.96 -0.40
CA LEU A 114 3.64 -6.19 -0.34
C LEU A 114 4.03 -6.98 0.91
N TYR A 115 3.07 -7.18 1.81
CA TYR A 115 3.19 -8.12 2.91
C TYR A 115 2.58 -9.45 2.49
N ILE A 116 3.34 -10.54 2.63
CA ILE A 116 2.89 -11.89 2.29
C ILE A 116 2.91 -12.72 3.56
N ASP A 117 1.75 -13.26 3.91
CA ASP A 117 1.56 -14.14 5.04
C ASP A 117 1.17 -15.55 4.51
N ASP A 118 2.08 -16.49 4.66
CA ASP A 118 1.82 -17.89 4.32
C ASP A 118 1.17 -18.58 5.53
N ASP A 119 -0.14 -18.68 5.50
CA ASP A 119 -0.87 -19.41 6.53
C ASP A 119 -0.48 -20.89 6.53
N TYR A 120 -0.43 -21.50 5.35
CA TYR A 120 0.10 -22.85 5.15
C TYR A 120 0.20 -23.22 3.66
N GLY A 121 1.39 -23.65 3.23
CA GLY A 121 1.61 -24.28 1.93
C GLY A 121 1.71 -23.31 0.75
N MET A 122 1.81 -22.01 0.96
CA MET A 122 1.99 -21.02 -0.09
C MET A 122 3.47 -20.85 -0.46
N ASP A 123 4.42 -21.06 0.45
CA ASP A 123 5.83 -20.69 0.33
C ASP A 123 6.46 -21.12 -1.01
N THR A 124 6.32 -22.39 -1.37
CA THR A 124 6.93 -22.89 -2.60
C THR A 124 6.39 -22.20 -3.85
N SER A 125 5.07 -22.01 -3.92
CA SER A 125 4.44 -21.39 -5.09
C SER A 125 4.73 -19.90 -5.16
N ILE A 126 4.64 -19.18 -4.05
CA ILE A 126 4.89 -17.72 -4.05
C ILE A 126 6.34 -17.40 -4.39
N ARG A 127 7.32 -18.19 -3.93
CA ARG A 127 8.73 -18.02 -4.32
C ARG A 127 8.92 -18.22 -5.82
N ALA A 128 8.27 -19.22 -6.41
CA ALA A 128 8.32 -19.45 -7.86
C ALA A 128 7.67 -18.27 -8.63
N GLU A 129 6.53 -17.79 -8.16
CA GLU A 129 5.83 -16.66 -8.80
C GLU A 129 6.63 -15.35 -8.66
N MET A 130 7.27 -15.11 -7.53
CA MET A 130 8.13 -13.94 -7.34
C MET A 130 9.38 -13.98 -8.22
N LYS A 131 9.82 -15.14 -8.70
CA LYS A 131 10.85 -15.23 -9.76
C LYS A 131 10.38 -14.69 -11.11
N LYS A 132 9.08 -14.74 -11.41
CA LYS A 132 8.52 -14.03 -12.59
C LYS A 132 8.55 -12.50 -12.37
N VAL A 133 8.32 -12.06 -11.13
CA VAL A 133 8.37 -10.64 -10.76
C VAL A 133 9.82 -10.12 -10.79
N PHE A 134 10.74 -10.80 -10.12
CA PHE A 134 12.17 -10.43 -10.04
C PHE A 134 13.06 -11.64 -10.35
N PRO A 135 13.35 -11.92 -11.63
CA PRO A 135 14.07 -13.14 -12.03
C PRO A 135 15.46 -13.30 -11.41
N ASN A 136 16.13 -12.20 -11.12
CA ASN A 136 17.50 -12.17 -10.61
C ASN A 136 17.59 -11.91 -9.09
N GLN A 137 16.48 -11.96 -8.38
CA GLN A 137 16.43 -11.73 -6.93
C GLN A 137 15.77 -12.92 -6.23
N ASP A 138 16.17 -13.13 -4.98
CA ASP A 138 15.59 -14.10 -4.08
C ASP A 138 15.07 -13.43 -2.82
N PHE A 139 14.18 -14.09 -2.10
CA PHE A 139 13.90 -13.72 -0.73
C PHE A 139 15.15 -13.91 0.12
N VAL A 140 15.42 -12.93 0.96
CA VAL A 140 16.54 -12.93 1.90
C VAL A 140 15.96 -12.98 3.29
N GLU A 141 16.43 -13.93 4.09
CA GLU A 141 16.08 -13.98 5.51
C GLU A 141 16.64 -12.75 6.23
N LEU A 142 15.80 -12.06 6.97
CA LEU A 142 16.21 -10.90 7.73
C LEU A 142 16.75 -11.34 9.10
N PRO A 143 17.97 -10.95 9.46
CA PRO A 143 18.52 -11.25 10.78
C PRO A 143 17.72 -10.52 11.85
N PHE A 144 17.69 -11.06 13.08
CA PHE A 144 16.85 -10.52 14.16
C PHE A 144 17.27 -9.11 14.61
N ASP A 145 18.48 -8.67 14.30
CA ASP A 145 18.93 -7.28 14.51
C ASP A 145 18.50 -6.31 13.40
N HIS A 146 17.75 -6.79 12.39
CA HIS A 146 17.25 -5.92 11.33
C HIS A 146 16.26 -4.89 11.89
N PRO A 147 16.36 -3.60 11.50
CA PRO A 147 15.54 -2.52 12.03
C PRO A 147 14.02 -2.75 11.99
N ILE A 148 13.52 -3.60 11.10
CA ILE A 148 12.09 -3.92 11.01
C ILE A 148 11.56 -4.54 12.31
N TYR A 149 12.38 -5.32 13.02
CA TYR A 149 11.99 -5.96 14.28
C TYR A 149 12.03 -5.02 15.49
N HIS A 150 12.54 -3.79 15.30
CA HIS A 150 12.76 -2.80 16.36
C HIS A 150 12.12 -1.45 16.03
N SER A 151 11.28 -1.39 14.99
CA SER A 151 10.76 -0.12 14.47
C SER A 151 9.70 0.53 15.37
N HIS A 152 8.88 -0.26 16.06
CA HIS A 152 7.83 0.19 16.98
C HIS A 152 7.82 -0.65 18.25
N PHE A 153 7.76 -1.95 18.12
CA PHE A 153 8.00 -2.90 19.21
C PHE A 153 9.40 -3.49 19.09
N ASP A 154 9.88 -4.09 20.18
CA ASP A 154 11.16 -4.77 20.21
C ASP A 154 10.93 -6.29 20.16
N PHE A 155 11.33 -6.91 19.05
CA PHE A 155 11.25 -8.34 18.80
C PHE A 155 12.64 -8.94 18.60
N PRO A 156 13.46 -9.07 19.68
CA PRO A 156 14.86 -9.48 19.59
C PRO A 156 15.07 -10.90 19.07
N ASN A 157 14.01 -11.71 19.04
CA ASN A 157 14.02 -13.08 18.50
C ASN A 157 13.09 -13.24 17.29
N GLY A 158 12.79 -12.14 16.57
CA GLY A 158 11.83 -12.12 15.48
C GLY A 158 10.37 -12.13 15.96
N LEU A 159 9.45 -12.16 14.99
CA LEU A 159 8.01 -12.16 15.29
C LEU A 159 7.59 -13.46 15.99
N PRO A 160 6.72 -13.39 17.00
CA PRO A 160 6.22 -14.59 17.67
C PRO A 160 5.33 -15.39 16.71
N LYS A 161 5.55 -16.70 16.65
CA LYS A 161 4.66 -17.62 15.95
C LYS A 161 3.46 -17.91 16.86
N ILE A 162 2.26 -17.56 16.41
CA ILE A 162 1.04 -17.68 17.22
C ILE A 162 0.27 -18.97 16.89
N HIS A 163 0.37 -19.43 15.65
CA HIS A 163 -0.32 -20.63 15.19
C HIS A 163 0.66 -21.56 14.46
N GLU A 164 0.52 -22.87 14.69
CA GLU A 164 1.31 -23.90 14.03
C GLU A 164 0.38 -25.00 13.50
N HIS A 165 0.47 -25.29 12.22
CA HIS A 165 -0.24 -26.41 11.61
C HIS A 165 0.45 -27.74 11.86
N ASP A 166 1.77 -27.73 11.93
CA ASP A 166 2.60 -28.90 12.12
C ASP A 166 3.37 -28.82 13.44
N ALA A 167 3.52 -29.99 14.13
CA ALA A 167 4.30 -30.09 15.36
C ALA A 167 5.83 -29.94 15.13
N LYS A 168 6.27 -29.81 13.89
CA LYS A 168 7.67 -29.59 13.52
C LYS A 168 7.79 -28.22 12.86
N PRO A 169 8.76 -27.40 13.28
CA PRO A 169 9.07 -26.17 12.56
C PRO A 169 9.51 -26.53 11.13
N PRO A 170 9.20 -25.67 10.15
CA PRO A 170 9.62 -25.84 8.77
C PRO A 170 11.13 -25.92 8.63
#